data_98523a8578528665a0ace470c6224817
#
_entry.id   98523a8578528665a0ace470c6224817
#
_cell.length_a   1.000
_cell.length_b   1.000
_cell.length_c   1.000
_cell.angle_alpha   90.00
_cell.angle_beta   90.00
_cell.angle_gamma   90.00
#
_symmetry.space_group_name_H-M   'P 1'
#
loop_
_entity.id
_entity.type
_entity.pdbx_description
1 polymer ?
#
loop_
_entity_poly.entity_id
_entity_poly.type
_entity_poly.pdbx_seq_one_letter_code
_entity_poly.pdbx_strand_id
1 'polypeptide(L)'
;MLVTVRKNKLMSNRKHNQIVEQLFFSFGCKHKWREIQIEPVTKYYSYKLLEEVDPIVSDSRYIVKRGTMKYDLITYQNWSQFLVSEKLKSVLEKYDFNGYKCFPADIEGISETYYGWLNINEVGPIIKEDRDKNLVWFDLNTWNNFDIFHLKDTYMNVCTKEVKEAIEKENISNITFDPCYGISGKC
;
A
#
# COMPACT_ATOMS: atom_id res chain seq x y z
N MET A 1 -29.63 -7.73 -2.53
CA MET A 1 -29.72 -6.37 -3.10
C MET A 1 -28.66 -6.31 -4.18
N LEU A 2 -29.07 -6.31 -5.46
CA LEU A 2 -28.17 -6.45 -6.61
C LEU A 2 -27.42 -5.14 -6.86
N VAL A 3 -26.09 -5.18 -6.79
CA VAL A 3 -25.24 -4.07 -7.21
C VAL A 3 -25.13 -4.10 -8.74
N THR A 4 -25.74 -3.11 -9.37
CA THR A 4 -25.73 -2.98 -10.83
C THR A 4 -24.40 -2.40 -11.29
N VAL A 5 -23.55 -3.24 -11.84
CA VAL A 5 -22.34 -2.82 -12.58
C VAL A 5 -22.77 -2.03 -13.81
N ARG A 6 -22.56 -0.71 -13.83
CA ARG A 6 -22.76 0.11 -15.02
C ARG A 6 -21.69 -0.23 -16.06
N LYS A 7 -22.04 -1.06 -17.02
CA LYS A 7 -21.27 -1.22 -18.27
C LYS A 7 -21.38 0.08 -19.07
N ASN A 8 -20.31 0.85 -19.11
CA ASN A 8 -20.19 1.93 -20.08
C ASN A 8 -20.09 1.32 -21.50
N LYS A 9 -21.12 1.54 -22.28
CA LYS A 9 -21.24 1.11 -23.67
C LYS A 9 -20.39 2.05 -24.52
N LEU A 10 -19.18 1.62 -24.88
CA LEU A 10 -18.32 2.33 -25.84
C LEU A 10 -18.83 2.10 -27.26
N MET A 11 -19.18 3.20 -27.89
CA MET A 11 -19.52 3.23 -29.34
C MET A 11 -18.27 3.20 -30.20
N SER A 12 -18.32 2.29 -31.18
CA SER A 12 -17.90 2.36 -32.58
C SER A 12 -16.64 3.14 -33.01
N ASN A 13 -15.66 2.36 -33.51
CA ASN A 13 -14.78 2.60 -34.67
C ASN A 13 -14.06 3.95 -34.81
N ARG A 14 -12.81 3.98 -34.27
CA ARG A 14 -11.62 4.44 -35.02
C ARG A 14 -10.40 3.84 -34.33
N LYS A 15 -9.50 3.17 -35.08
CA LYS A 15 -8.19 2.70 -34.60
C LYS A 15 -7.32 3.90 -34.27
N HIS A 16 -7.50 4.48 -33.09
CA HIS A 16 -6.51 5.29 -32.40
C HIS A 16 -6.13 4.47 -31.18
N ASN A 17 -4.84 4.24 -30.97
CA ASN A 17 -4.30 3.75 -29.70
C ASN A 17 -4.72 4.76 -28.63
N GLN A 18 -5.89 4.55 -28.00
CA GLN A 18 -6.31 5.37 -26.87
C GLN A 18 -5.43 4.96 -25.70
N ILE A 19 -4.55 5.86 -25.29
CA ILE A 19 -3.88 5.78 -24.01
C ILE A 19 -4.98 6.01 -22.97
N VAL A 20 -5.23 5.00 -22.13
CA VAL A 20 -6.12 5.12 -20.98
C VAL A 20 -5.27 5.45 -19.77
N GLU A 21 -5.53 6.59 -19.18
CA GLU A 21 -4.90 7.02 -17.93
C GLU A 21 -5.89 6.82 -16.78
N GLN A 22 -5.46 6.14 -15.73
CA GLN A 22 -6.26 5.88 -14.54
C GLN A 22 -5.53 6.40 -13.30
N LEU A 23 -6.25 7.11 -12.45
CA LEU A 23 -5.73 7.69 -11.22
C LEU A 23 -5.67 6.65 -10.10
N PHE A 24 -4.50 6.56 -9.49
CA PHE A 24 -4.19 5.81 -8.28
C PHE A 24 -3.51 6.72 -7.27
N PHE A 25 -3.18 6.16 -6.10
CA PHE A 25 -2.48 6.90 -5.06
C PHE A 25 -1.34 6.05 -4.48
N SER A 26 -0.12 6.57 -4.52
CA SER A 26 0.92 6.01 -3.68
C SER A 26 0.67 6.39 -2.24
N PHE A 27 1.00 5.50 -1.30
CA PHE A 27 0.77 5.75 0.11
C PHE A 27 1.93 5.28 0.98
N GLY A 28 2.06 5.92 2.14
CA GLY A 28 3.08 5.61 3.12
C GLY A 28 2.87 6.35 4.44
N CYS A 29 3.82 6.22 5.35
CA CYS A 29 3.79 6.93 6.60
C CYS A 29 4.01 8.44 6.41
N LYS A 30 3.22 9.24 7.11
CA LYS A 30 3.37 10.69 7.17
C LYS A 30 4.53 11.14 8.08
N HIS A 31 5.10 10.24 8.88
CA HIS A 31 6.16 10.51 9.84
C HIS A 31 5.82 11.63 10.82
N LYS A 32 4.73 11.46 11.54
CA LYS A 32 4.28 12.41 12.55
C LYS A 32 5.27 12.53 13.72
N TRP A 33 5.26 13.68 14.35
CA TRP A 33 6.10 13.95 15.51
C TRP A 33 5.89 12.94 16.63
N ARG A 34 6.99 12.45 17.21
CA ARG A 34 7.03 11.44 18.27
C ARG A 34 6.42 10.07 17.89
N GLU A 35 6.23 9.79 16.61
CA GLU A 35 5.88 8.46 16.16
C GLU A 35 6.82 7.42 16.76
N ILE A 36 6.27 6.31 17.26
CA ILE A 36 7.11 5.19 17.66
C ILE A 36 7.84 4.65 16.43
N GLN A 37 9.16 4.51 16.58
CA GLN A 37 9.99 3.83 15.60
C GLN A 37 10.40 2.49 16.20
N ILE A 38 10.17 1.45 15.43
CA ILE A 38 10.40 0.07 15.84
C ILE A 38 11.52 -0.56 15.03
N GLU A 39 12.15 -1.57 15.59
CA GLU A 39 13.04 -2.45 14.86
C GLU A 39 12.71 -3.90 15.20
N PRO A 40 12.85 -4.84 14.24
CA PRO A 40 12.63 -6.24 14.52
C PRO A 40 13.71 -6.78 15.47
N VAL A 41 13.31 -7.68 16.38
CA VAL A 41 14.24 -8.38 17.27
C VAL A 41 15.21 -9.22 16.46
N THR A 42 14.69 -9.95 15.47
CA THR A 42 15.50 -10.67 14.48
C THR A 42 15.73 -9.78 13.27
N LYS A 43 16.99 -9.46 12.99
CA LYS A 43 17.34 -8.62 11.84
C LYS A 43 17.16 -9.40 10.54
N TYR A 44 16.22 -8.97 9.70
CA TYR A 44 16.13 -9.45 8.33
C TYR A 44 16.55 -8.35 7.36
N TYR A 45 17.00 -8.78 6.18
CA TYR A 45 17.15 -7.86 5.07
C TYR A 45 15.79 -7.65 4.40
N SER A 46 15.44 -6.41 4.09
CA SER A 46 14.13 -6.01 3.55
C SER A 46 13.70 -6.76 2.28
N TYR A 47 14.67 -7.17 1.45
CA TYR A 47 14.39 -7.95 0.23
C TYR A 47 13.91 -9.38 0.51
N LYS A 48 14.27 -9.97 1.67
CA LYS A 48 13.78 -11.29 2.06
C LYS A 48 12.29 -11.32 2.39
N LEU A 49 11.71 -10.18 2.73
CA LEU A 49 10.26 -10.03 2.98
C LEU A 49 9.42 -10.32 1.73
N LEU A 50 9.95 -10.09 0.54
CA LEU A 50 9.26 -10.35 -0.71
C LEU A 50 9.46 -11.79 -1.21
N GLU A 51 10.59 -12.43 -0.85
CA GLU A 51 10.97 -13.74 -1.35
C GLU A 51 10.65 -14.89 -0.37
N GLU A 52 10.68 -14.62 0.94
CA GLU A 52 10.54 -15.65 1.99
C GLU A 52 9.49 -15.19 3.04
N VAL A 53 8.21 -15.24 2.69
CA VAL A 53 7.12 -14.80 3.59
C VAL A 53 7.06 -15.63 4.88
N ASP A 54 7.30 -16.93 4.79
CA ASP A 54 7.09 -17.86 5.90
C ASP A 54 8.05 -17.70 7.12
N PRO A 55 9.36 -17.44 6.96
CA PRO A 55 10.24 -17.23 8.09
C PRO A 55 9.99 -15.94 8.86
N ILE A 56 9.47 -14.92 8.18
CA ILE A 56 9.22 -13.59 8.76
C ILE A 56 7.95 -13.58 9.57
N VAL A 57 6.94 -14.30 9.12
CA VAL A 57 5.67 -14.49 9.84
C VAL A 57 5.89 -15.25 11.15
N SER A 58 6.90 -16.11 11.24
CA SER A 58 7.19 -16.94 12.43
C SER A 58 7.88 -16.18 13.56
N ASP A 59 8.56 -15.06 13.32
CA ASP A 59 9.25 -14.24 14.35
C ASP A 59 9.02 -12.75 14.12
N SER A 60 7.76 -12.33 14.15
CA SER A 60 7.32 -10.94 13.97
C SER A 60 7.34 -10.14 15.27
N ARG A 61 8.46 -10.27 16.03
CA ARG A 61 8.66 -9.50 17.28
C ARG A 61 9.48 -8.25 17.02
N TYR A 62 9.04 -7.16 17.64
CA TYR A 62 9.63 -5.83 17.48
C TYR A 62 9.88 -5.18 18.83
N ILE A 63 10.85 -4.28 18.87
CA ILE A 63 11.12 -3.41 20.03
C ILE A 63 10.96 -1.95 19.63
N VAL A 64 10.50 -1.14 20.57
CA VAL A 64 10.44 0.32 20.38
C VAL A 64 11.84 0.89 20.53
N LYS A 65 12.36 1.50 19.48
CA LYS A 65 13.66 2.17 19.48
C LYS A 65 13.58 3.61 19.99
N ARG A 66 12.53 4.31 19.61
CA ARG A 66 12.26 5.69 20.03
C ARG A 66 10.82 6.09 19.76
N GLY A 67 10.42 7.23 20.26
CA GLY A 67 9.07 7.77 20.11
C GLY A 67 8.10 7.24 21.18
N THR A 68 6.93 7.83 21.23
CA THR A 68 5.91 7.51 22.25
C THR A 68 4.49 7.52 21.69
N MET A 69 4.30 8.09 20.49
CA MET A 69 2.98 8.22 19.89
C MET A 69 2.70 7.04 18.98
N LYS A 70 1.60 6.37 19.24
CA LYS A 70 1.09 5.22 18.53
C LYS A 70 0.10 5.69 17.47
N TYR A 71 0.32 5.30 16.23
CA TYR A 71 -0.52 5.67 15.08
C TYR A 71 -1.01 4.42 14.36
N ASP A 72 -1.98 4.56 13.48
CA ASP A 72 -2.54 3.43 12.73
C ASP A 72 -1.56 2.87 11.69
N LEU A 73 -0.63 3.69 11.21
CA LEU A 73 0.47 3.28 10.36
C LEU A 73 1.79 3.69 11.04
N ILE A 74 2.70 2.75 11.28
CA ILE A 74 4.02 2.98 11.86
C ILE A 74 5.09 2.29 11.02
N THR A 75 6.23 2.94 10.83
CA THR A 75 7.33 2.40 10.02
C THR A 75 8.35 1.63 10.83
N TYR A 76 8.98 0.66 10.19
CA TYR A 76 10.18 0.02 10.70
C TYR A 76 11.24 -0.14 9.61
N GLN A 77 12.51 -0.13 10.00
CA GLN A 77 13.74 -0.26 9.19
C GLN A 77 13.86 0.68 7.99
N ASN A 78 12.91 0.66 7.07
CA ASN A 78 12.92 1.45 5.84
C ASN A 78 11.53 2.06 5.62
N TRP A 79 11.48 3.17 4.93
CA TRP A 79 10.29 3.98 4.67
C TRP A 79 9.15 3.23 3.96
N SER A 80 9.45 2.08 3.35
CA SER A 80 8.50 1.24 2.61
C SER A 80 7.87 0.10 3.41
N GLN A 81 8.42 -0.18 4.59
CA GLN A 81 7.90 -1.24 5.45
C GLN A 81 7.22 -0.63 6.67
N PHE A 82 6.02 -1.11 6.96
CA PHE A 82 5.23 -0.59 8.06
C PHE A 82 4.39 -1.69 8.73
N LEU A 83 3.99 -1.39 9.95
CA LEU A 83 2.95 -2.12 10.64
C LEU A 83 1.67 -1.30 10.63
N VAL A 84 0.56 -2.00 10.60
CA VAL A 84 -0.79 -1.43 10.62
C VAL A 84 -1.51 -1.77 11.92
N SER A 85 -2.28 -0.83 12.46
CA SER A 85 -3.11 -1.07 13.64
C SER A 85 -4.28 -2.02 13.30
N GLU A 86 -4.88 -2.61 14.34
CA GLU A 86 -6.13 -3.34 14.21
C GLU A 86 -7.23 -2.50 13.55
N LYS A 87 -7.26 -1.20 13.83
CA LYS A 87 -8.21 -0.27 13.22
C LYS A 87 -8.05 -0.20 11.70
N LEU A 88 -6.82 0.01 11.20
CA LEU A 88 -6.58 0.05 9.75
C LEU A 88 -6.90 -1.28 9.10
N LYS A 89 -6.43 -2.40 9.68
CA LYS A 89 -6.74 -3.74 9.20
C LYS A 89 -8.26 -3.95 9.09
N SER A 90 -9.01 -3.63 10.14
CA SER A 90 -10.48 -3.76 10.17
C SER A 90 -11.17 -2.90 9.11
N VAL A 91 -10.66 -1.71 8.80
CA VAL A 91 -11.17 -0.88 7.69
C VAL A 91 -11.02 -1.59 6.36
N LEU A 92 -9.84 -2.13 6.08
CA LEU A 92 -9.57 -2.80 4.82
C LEU A 92 -10.45 -4.07 4.65
N GLU A 93 -10.62 -4.83 5.71
CA GLU A 93 -11.51 -6.02 5.72
C GLU A 93 -12.98 -5.63 5.59
N LYS A 94 -13.45 -4.57 6.26
CA LYS A 94 -14.82 -4.07 6.18
C LYS A 94 -15.26 -3.72 4.76
N TYR A 95 -14.34 -3.19 3.97
CA TYR A 95 -14.58 -2.80 2.57
C TYR A 95 -14.20 -3.89 1.57
N ASP A 96 -13.74 -5.07 2.05
CA ASP A 96 -13.33 -6.22 1.23
C ASP A 96 -12.25 -5.89 0.19
N PHE A 97 -11.30 -5.03 0.56
CA PHE A 97 -10.18 -4.69 -0.30
C PHE A 97 -9.19 -5.86 -0.43
N ASN A 98 -8.56 -5.97 -1.58
CA ASN A 98 -7.63 -7.04 -1.91
C ASN A 98 -6.22 -6.53 -2.25
N GLY A 99 -5.27 -7.47 -2.40
CA GLY A 99 -3.90 -7.15 -2.85
C GLY A 99 -2.87 -7.08 -1.73
N TYR A 100 -3.25 -7.30 -0.48
CA TYR A 100 -2.37 -7.27 0.68
C TYR A 100 -2.55 -8.52 1.56
N LYS A 101 -1.60 -8.73 2.45
CA LYS A 101 -1.70 -9.66 3.59
C LYS A 101 -1.28 -8.96 4.86
N CYS A 102 -1.93 -9.32 5.96
CA CYS A 102 -1.53 -8.93 7.30
C CYS A 102 -1.14 -10.18 8.10
N PHE A 103 -0.11 -10.06 8.93
CA PHE A 103 0.31 -11.09 9.86
C PHE A 103 0.51 -10.49 11.26
N PRO A 104 0.26 -11.21 12.35
CA PRO A 104 0.42 -10.67 13.69
C PRO A 104 1.82 -10.11 13.92
N ALA A 105 1.91 -8.97 14.60
CA ALA A 105 3.16 -8.35 14.99
C ALA A 105 3.12 -8.06 16.49
N ASP A 106 4.11 -8.60 17.22
CA ASP A 106 4.27 -8.36 18.66
C ASP A 106 5.30 -7.25 18.89
N ILE A 107 4.89 -6.18 19.56
CA ILE A 107 5.78 -5.05 19.87
C ILE A 107 5.96 -5.01 21.38
N GLU A 108 7.17 -5.27 21.86
CA GLU A 108 7.49 -5.28 23.28
C GLU A 108 7.08 -3.98 23.99
N GLY A 109 6.30 -4.12 25.06
CA GLY A 109 5.81 -2.98 25.85
C GLY A 109 4.66 -2.18 25.22
N ILE A 110 4.08 -2.66 24.11
CA ILE A 110 2.91 -2.05 23.47
C ILE A 110 1.71 -3.01 23.64
N SER A 111 0.62 -2.48 24.22
CA SER A 111 -0.61 -3.26 24.45
C SER A 111 -1.57 -3.27 23.26
N GLU A 112 -1.42 -2.32 22.35
CA GLU A 112 -2.23 -2.23 21.15
C GLU A 112 -1.81 -3.29 20.14
N THR A 113 -2.77 -3.87 19.44
CA THR A 113 -2.53 -4.88 18.42
C THR A 113 -2.09 -4.23 17.11
N TYR A 114 -0.97 -4.73 16.59
CA TYR A 114 -0.44 -4.37 15.28
C TYR A 114 -0.24 -5.60 14.41
N TYR A 115 -0.19 -5.35 13.11
CA TYR A 115 0.05 -6.37 12.10
C TYR A 115 1.16 -5.91 11.15
N GLY A 116 2.03 -6.83 10.77
CA GLY A 116 2.91 -6.64 9.65
C GLY A 116 2.10 -6.58 8.35
N TRP A 117 2.58 -5.76 7.42
CA TRP A 117 1.96 -5.54 6.13
C TRP A 117 2.81 -6.09 5.00
N LEU A 118 2.17 -6.77 4.05
CA LEU A 118 2.79 -7.25 2.85
C LEU A 118 1.88 -7.03 1.64
N ASN A 119 2.35 -6.29 0.64
CA ASN A 119 1.72 -6.27 -0.68
C ASN A 119 2.08 -7.56 -1.42
N ILE A 120 1.09 -8.29 -1.86
CA ILE A 120 1.26 -9.58 -2.54
C ILE A 120 1.20 -9.49 -4.05
N ASN A 121 0.95 -8.30 -4.58
CA ASN A 121 0.80 -8.06 -6.01
C ASN A 121 1.74 -6.96 -6.48
N GLU A 122 2.35 -7.21 -7.63
CA GLU A 122 3.22 -6.30 -8.34
C GLU A 122 2.55 -5.86 -9.64
N VAL A 123 2.60 -4.56 -9.92
CA VAL A 123 2.08 -3.98 -11.17
C VAL A 123 3.20 -3.24 -11.87
N GLY A 124 3.28 -3.38 -13.17
CA GLY A 124 4.23 -2.89 -14.17
C GLY A 124 5.32 -1.94 -13.72
N PRO A 125 6.34 -1.72 -14.53
CA PRO A 125 7.38 -0.77 -14.22
C PRO A 125 6.87 0.66 -14.24
N ILE A 126 7.61 1.56 -13.58
CA ILE A 126 7.46 3.00 -13.78
C ILE A 126 7.88 3.34 -15.20
N ILE A 127 7.00 4.06 -15.92
CA ILE A 127 7.24 4.53 -17.29
C ILE A 127 7.86 5.93 -17.28
N LYS A 128 7.39 6.79 -16.35
CA LYS A 128 7.76 8.19 -16.25
C LYS A 128 7.64 8.69 -14.82
N GLU A 129 8.55 9.58 -14.42
CA GLU A 129 8.51 10.35 -13.18
C GLU A 129 8.60 11.85 -13.45
N ASP A 130 7.86 12.64 -12.68
CA ASP A 130 8.03 14.08 -12.54
C ASP A 130 8.32 14.37 -11.07
N ARG A 131 9.62 14.44 -10.73
CA ARG A 131 10.08 14.58 -9.35
C ARG A 131 9.73 15.93 -8.74
N ASP A 132 9.63 16.98 -9.55
CA ASP A 132 9.29 18.32 -9.09
C ASP A 132 7.85 18.40 -8.61
N LYS A 133 6.98 17.57 -9.19
CA LYS A 133 5.56 17.49 -8.84
C LYS A 133 5.20 16.26 -8.00
N ASN A 134 6.17 15.41 -7.70
CA ASN A 134 5.95 14.13 -7.03
C ASN A 134 4.91 13.25 -7.75
N LEU A 135 5.01 13.17 -9.08
CA LEU A 135 4.09 12.40 -9.92
C LEU A 135 4.81 11.22 -10.57
N VAL A 136 4.12 10.09 -10.58
CA VAL A 136 4.62 8.84 -11.17
C VAL A 136 3.59 8.30 -12.15
N TRP A 137 4.07 7.81 -13.31
CA TRP A 137 3.29 7.07 -14.30
C TRP A 137 3.86 5.66 -14.44
N PHE A 138 3.00 4.66 -14.42
CA PHE A 138 3.39 3.25 -14.50
C PHE A 138 2.57 2.47 -15.53
N ASP A 139 3.12 1.32 -15.98
CA ASP A 139 2.44 0.44 -16.92
C ASP A 139 1.29 -0.32 -16.24
N LEU A 140 0.06 -0.05 -16.69
CA LEU A 140 -1.16 -0.64 -16.17
C LEU A 140 -1.51 -1.99 -16.81
N ASN A 141 -0.81 -2.42 -17.86
CA ASN A 141 -1.17 -3.63 -18.59
C ASN A 141 -1.07 -4.92 -17.75
N THR A 142 -0.32 -4.89 -16.65
CA THR A 142 -0.18 -6.01 -15.72
C THR A 142 -1.13 -5.94 -14.51
N TRP A 143 -1.95 -4.90 -14.42
CA TRP A 143 -2.89 -4.73 -13.32
C TRP A 143 -4.11 -5.64 -13.46
N ASN A 144 -4.38 -6.45 -12.45
CA ASN A 144 -5.47 -7.42 -12.40
C ASN A 144 -6.59 -7.00 -11.43
N ASN A 145 -6.94 -5.72 -11.41
CA ASN A 145 -7.97 -5.12 -10.53
C ASN A 145 -7.66 -5.27 -9.03
N PHE A 146 -6.39 -5.28 -8.66
CA PHE A 146 -6.02 -5.21 -7.26
C PHE A 146 -6.30 -3.82 -6.69
N ASP A 147 -6.82 -3.78 -5.47
CA ASP A 147 -7.07 -2.52 -4.76
C ASP A 147 -5.77 -1.94 -4.19
N ILE A 148 -4.85 -2.83 -3.81
CA ILE A 148 -3.57 -2.49 -3.21
C ILE A 148 -2.47 -3.34 -3.87
N PHE A 149 -1.36 -2.69 -4.24
CA PHE A 149 -0.23 -3.35 -4.90
C PHE A 149 1.06 -2.53 -4.70
N HIS A 150 2.20 -3.07 -5.08
CA HIS A 150 3.43 -2.30 -5.21
C HIS A 150 3.84 -2.17 -6.67
N LEU A 151 4.59 -1.12 -6.99
CA LEU A 151 5.14 -0.94 -8.33
C LEU A 151 6.41 -1.78 -8.49
N LYS A 152 6.51 -2.44 -9.63
CA LYS A 152 7.63 -3.29 -10.00
C LYS A 152 8.97 -2.56 -9.86
N ASP A 153 9.96 -3.29 -9.34
CA ASP A 153 11.32 -2.81 -9.09
C ASP A 153 11.40 -1.58 -8.14
N THR A 154 10.35 -1.37 -7.32
CA THR A 154 10.29 -0.28 -6.34
C THR A 154 9.74 -0.76 -5.01
N TYR A 155 9.80 0.12 -4.01
CA TYR A 155 9.11 -0.07 -2.72
C TYR A 155 7.84 0.79 -2.62
N MET A 156 7.34 1.31 -3.74
CA MET A 156 6.19 2.19 -3.75
C MET A 156 4.90 1.39 -3.60
N ASN A 157 4.22 1.61 -2.49
CA ASN A 157 2.88 1.06 -2.24
C ASN A 157 1.85 1.94 -2.93
N VAL A 158 0.94 1.33 -3.66
CA VAL A 158 -0.09 2.01 -4.44
C VAL A 158 -1.45 1.44 -4.10
N CYS A 159 -2.46 2.29 -4.11
CA CYS A 159 -3.85 1.88 -3.92
C CYS A 159 -4.80 2.60 -4.87
N THR A 160 -5.99 2.03 -5.01
CA THR A 160 -7.09 2.65 -5.74
C THR A 160 -7.67 3.84 -4.97
N LYS A 161 -8.48 4.64 -5.66
CA LYS A 161 -9.20 5.78 -5.07
C LYS A 161 -10.15 5.33 -3.95
N GLU A 162 -10.80 4.19 -4.11
CA GLU A 162 -11.74 3.63 -3.15
C GLU A 162 -11.07 3.30 -1.82
N VAL A 163 -9.86 2.73 -1.86
CA VAL A 163 -9.04 2.47 -0.65
C VAL A 163 -8.70 3.79 0.05
N LYS A 164 -8.21 4.78 -0.70
CA LYS A 164 -7.88 6.09 -0.15
C LYS A 164 -9.10 6.71 0.55
N GLU A 165 -10.25 6.77 -0.14
CA GLU A 165 -11.48 7.37 0.38
C GLU A 165 -11.98 6.64 1.65
N ALA A 166 -11.89 5.32 1.71
CA ALA A 166 -12.26 4.55 2.88
C ALA A 166 -11.34 4.86 4.07
N ILE A 167 -10.03 4.91 3.85
CA ILE A 167 -9.02 5.24 4.87
C ILE A 167 -9.24 6.66 5.42
N GLU A 168 -9.47 7.64 4.54
CA GLU A 168 -9.74 9.02 4.94
C GLU A 168 -11.05 9.15 5.72
N LYS A 169 -12.12 8.50 5.26
CA LYS A 169 -13.43 8.48 5.93
C LYS A 169 -13.38 7.91 7.35
N GLU A 170 -12.60 6.87 7.55
CA GLU A 170 -12.44 6.22 8.86
C GLU A 170 -11.37 6.89 9.74
N ASN A 171 -10.82 8.03 9.30
CA ASN A 171 -9.82 8.82 10.02
C ASN A 171 -8.62 7.98 10.48
N ILE A 172 -8.04 7.22 9.57
CA ILE A 172 -6.80 6.48 9.82
C ILE A 172 -5.63 7.47 9.96
N SER A 173 -4.86 7.29 11.01
CA SER A 173 -3.80 8.23 11.38
C SER A 173 -2.45 7.86 10.77
N ASN A 174 -1.62 8.91 10.53
CA ASN A 174 -0.22 8.80 10.08
C ASN A 174 -0.03 8.21 8.69
N ILE A 175 -1.00 8.38 7.80
CA ILE A 175 -0.92 7.98 6.41
C ILE A 175 -0.94 9.21 5.49
N THR A 176 -0.20 9.16 4.40
CA THR A 176 -0.19 10.17 3.33
C THR A 176 -0.47 9.51 1.99
N PHE A 177 -1.01 10.28 1.06
CA PHE A 177 -1.33 9.84 -0.29
C PHE A 177 -0.81 10.85 -1.30
N ASP A 178 -0.09 10.36 -2.31
CA ASP A 178 0.35 11.16 -3.44
C ASP A 178 -0.24 10.58 -4.74
N PRO A 179 -0.71 11.40 -5.69
CA PRO A 179 -1.32 10.91 -6.91
C PRO A 179 -0.28 10.20 -7.80
N CYS A 180 -0.70 9.09 -8.42
CA CYS A 180 0.05 8.40 -9.46
C CYS A 180 -0.90 7.87 -10.53
N TYR A 181 -0.40 7.58 -11.73
CA TYR A 181 -1.22 7.30 -12.89
C TYR A 181 -0.80 5.98 -13.55
N GLY A 182 -1.76 5.08 -13.69
CA GLY A 182 -1.61 3.91 -14.51
C GLY A 182 -1.91 4.23 -15.97
N ILE A 183 -1.03 3.85 -16.90
CA ILE A 183 -1.22 4.03 -18.33
C ILE A 183 -1.31 2.66 -19.00
N SER A 184 -2.40 2.43 -19.75
CA SER A 184 -2.53 1.28 -20.62
C SER A 184 -2.61 1.72 -22.09
N GLY A 185 -2.00 0.94 -22.97
CA GLY A 185 -1.91 1.21 -24.40
C GLY A 185 -0.49 0.94 -24.92
N LYS A 186 -0.36 0.83 -26.23
CA LYS A 186 0.98 0.76 -26.84
C LYS A 186 1.53 2.20 -26.94
N CYS A 187 2.61 2.46 -26.23
CA CYS A 187 3.48 3.58 -26.54
C CYS A 187 4.17 3.39 -27.89
#